data_aea6d33e59d1ad02499ab39a091d02d7
#
_entry.id   aea6d33e59d1ad02499ab39a091d02d7
#
_cell.length_a   1.000
_cell.length_b   1.000
_cell.length_c   1.000
_cell.angle_alpha   90.00
_cell.angle_beta   90.00
_cell.angle_gamma   90.00
#
_symmetry.space_group_name_H-M   'P 1'
#
loop_
_entity.id
_entity.type
_entity.pdbx_description
1 polymer ?
#
loop_
_entity_poly.entity_id
_entity_poly.type
_entity_poly.pdbx_seq_one_letter_code
_entity_poly.pdbx_strand_id
1 'polypeptide(L)'
;DDEARRWHLLGYQDRMGETLAGADAIVSRAGATSLAEISALAIPALLVPYPFATADHQTTNARAWVESGAAFMMPDDELGSDEFKAKLFALIDDASVREGMVAAARAQKTGEAAAALADVVVGVATAR
;
A
#
# COMPACT_ATOMS: atom_id res chain seq x y z
N ASP A 1 -22.86 15.70 -16.59
CA ASP A 1 -21.88 14.75 -17.12
C ASP A 1 -21.61 13.65 -16.10
N ASP A 2 -21.79 12.38 -16.49
CA ASP A 2 -21.59 11.23 -15.61
C ASP A 2 -20.13 11.09 -15.17
N GLU A 3 -19.20 11.49 -16.00
CA GLU A 3 -17.78 11.47 -15.67
C GLU A 3 -17.47 12.43 -14.53
N ALA A 4 -17.97 13.66 -14.61
CA ALA A 4 -17.76 14.65 -13.55
C ALA A 4 -18.33 14.22 -12.20
N ARG A 5 -19.39 13.44 -12.20
CA ARG A 5 -20.03 12.91 -10.97
C ARG A 5 -19.21 11.85 -10.28
N ARG A 6 -18.26 11.23 -11.00
CA ARG A 6 -17.39 10.18 -10.47
C ARG A 6 -16.10 10.73 -9.83
N TRP A 7 -15.82 12.01 -10.03
CA TRP A 7 -14.64 12.66 -9.50
C TRP A 7 -14.99 13.54 -8.31
N HIS A 8 -14.31 13.33 -7.21
CA HIS A 8 -14.48 14.11 -6.00
C HIS A 8 -13.14 14.70 -5.61
N LEU A 9 -12.95 16.00 -5.90
CA LEU A 9 -11.74 16.72 -5.54
C LEU A 9 -11.90 17.30 -4.15
N LEU A 10 -11.03 16.90 -3.23
CA LEU A 10 -11.02 17.34 -1.85
C LEU A 10 -9.68 18.01 -1.55
N GLY A 11 -9.72 19.24 -1.00
CA GLY A 11 -8.50 19.91 -0.56
C GLY A 11 -7.88 19.25 0.67
N TYR A 12 -8.73 18.67 1.52
CA TYR A 12 -8.33 17.95 2.71
C TYR A 12 -9.40 16.92 3.07
N GLN A 13 -8.99 15.79 3.62
CA GLN A 13 -9.92 14.74 4.06
C GLN A 13 -9.79 14.53 5.57
N ASP A 14 -10.82 14.94 6.32
CA ASP A 14 -10.88 14.82 7.79
C ASP A 14 -11.07 13.37 8.25
N ARG A 15 -11.71 12.54 7.41
CA ARG A 15 -12.05 11.16 7.75
C ARG A 15 -11.27 10.18 6.89
N MET A 16 -9.95 10.31 6.91
CA MET A 16 -9.07 9.49 6.07
C MET A 16 -9.26 7.99 6.35
N GLY A 17 -9.40 7.58 7.60
CA GLY A 17 -9.62 6.18 7.95
C GLY A 17 -10.89 5.60 7.32
N GLU A 18 -11.99 6.34 7.35
CA GLU A 18 -13.26 5.91 6.72
C GLU A 18 -13.14 5.88 5.21
N THR A 19 -12.48 6.87 4.62
CA THR A 19 -12.25 6.94 3.18
C THR A 19 -11.42 5.76 2.71
N LEU A 20 -10.34 5.44 3.40
CA LEU A 20 -9.47 4.31 3.09
C LEU A 20 -10.18 2.97 3.28
N ALA A 21 -10.99 2.83 4.31
CA ALA A 21 -11.76 1.62 4.55
C ALA A 21 -12.75 1.30 3.42
N GLY A 22 -13.24 2.34 2.73
CA GLY A 22 -14.13 2.18 1.57
C GLY A 22 -13.43 2.10 0.23
N ALA A 23 -12.11 2.17 0.18
CA ALA A 23 -11.36 2.17 -1.08
C ALA A 23 -11.08 0.75 -1.58
N ASP A 24 -11.29 0.53 -2.87
CA ASP A 24 -10.93 -0.72 -3.56
C ASP A 24 -9.47 -0.73 -3.99
N ALA A 25 -8.89 0.44 -4.21
CA ALA A 25 -7.50 0.62 -4.60
C ALA A 25 -7.04 2.03 -4.25
N ILE A 26 -5.74 2.23 -4.14
CA ILE A 26 -5.15 3.53 -3.84
C ILE A 26 -3.88 3.78 -4.67
N VAL A 27 -3.68 5.02 -5.07
CA VAL A 27 -2.40 5.52 -5.54
C VAL A 27 -1.88 6.48 -4.48
N SER A 28 -0.70 6.22 -3.94
CA SER A 28 -0.21 6.94 -2.78
C SER A 28 1.30 7.07 -2.78
N ARG A 29 1.79 8.06 -2.05
CA ARG A 29 3.19 8.10 -1.63
C ARG A 29 3.45 6.95 -0.65
N ALA A 30 4.71 6.66 -0.38
CA ALA A 30 5.14 5.50 0.41
C ALA A 30 5.73 5.88 1.78
N GLY A 31 5.22 6.96 2.37
CA GLY A 31 5.59 7.34 3.73
C GLY A 31 5.16 6.27 4.75
N ALA A 32 5.85 6.18 5.88
CA ALA A 32 5.60 5.16 6.89
C ALA A 32 4.15 5.15 7.39
N THR A 33 3.57 6.33 7.61
CA THR A 33 2.18 6.46 8.07
C THR A 33 1.19 5.95 7.02
N SER A 34 1.37 6.37 5.75
CA SER A 34 0.51 5.93 4.66
C SER A 34 0.58 4.42 4.45
N LEU A 35 1.79 3.85 4.47
CA LEU A 35 1.98 2.40 4.34
C LEU A 35 1.37 1.63 5.50
N ALA A 36 1.48 2.16 6.72
CA ALA A 36 0.87 1.53 7.89
C ALA A 36 -0.66 1.43 7.73
N GLU A 37 -1.30 2.49 7.25
CA GLU A 37 -2.74 2.52 7.01
C GLU A 37 -3.15 1.57 5.87
N ILE A 38 -2.42 1.61 4.75
CA ILE A 38 -2.64 0.74 3.58
C ILE A 38 -2.49 -0.73 3.99
N SER A 39 -1.44 -1.03 4.76
CA SER A 39 -1.17 -2.37 5.26
C SER A 39 -2.27 -2.86 6.21
N ALA A 40 -2.67 -2.03 7.16
CA ALA A 40 -3.70 -2.38 8.14
C ALA A 40 -5.03 -2.75 7.47
N LEU A 41 -5.39 -2.06 6.40
CA LEU A 41 -6.63 -2.28 5.66
C LEU A 41 -6.46 -3.20 4.45
N ALA A 42 -5.24 -3.66 4.17
CA ALA A 42 -4.91 -4.52 3.03
C ALA A 42 -5.44 -3.96 1.70
N ILE A 43 -5.23 -2.65 1.45
CA ILE A 43 -5.72 -1.99 0.24
C ILE A 43 -4.77 -2.25 -0.93
N PRO A 44 -5.25 -2.75 -2.08
CA PRO A 44 -4.45 -2.81 -3.30
C PRO A 44 -3.89 -1.44 -3.67
N ALA A 45 -2.59 -1.34 -3.93
CA ALA A 45 -1.92 -0.05 -4.04
C ALA A 45 -0.96 0.05 -5.23
N LEU A 46 -0.89 1.24 -5.79
CA LEU A 46 0.21 1.68 -6.64
C LEU A 46 0.98 2.75 -5.86
N LEU A 47 2.19 2.43 -5.46
CA LEU A 47 3.02 3.28 -4.62
C LEU A 47 3.96 4.12 -5.48
N VAL A 48 3.98 5.42 -5.21
CA VAL A 48 4.86 6.38 -5.89
C VAL A 48 5.70 7.06 -4.81
N PRO A 49 6.91 6.53 -4.51
CA PRO A 49 7.75 7.11 -3.47
C PRO A 49 8.07 8.57 -3.73
N TYR A 50 8.05 9.39 -2.67
CA TYR A 50 8.39 10.80 -2.77
C TYR A 50 9.90 10.95 -3.01
N PRO A 51 10.33 11.58 -4.13
CA PRO A 51 11.74 11.56 -4.53
C PRO A 51 12.65 12.43 -3.65
N PHE A 52 12.08 13.38 -2.91
CA PHE A 52 12.80 14.30 -2.04
C PHE A 52 12.74 13.91 -0.55
N ALA A 53 12.27 12.68 -0.27
CA ALA A 53 12.24 12.19 1.11
C ALA A 53 13.65 11.98 1.65
N THR A 54 13.85 12.31 2.91
CA THR A 54 15.15 12.16 3.57
C THR A 54 15.58 10.69 3.60
N ALA A 55 16.84 10.43 3.18
CA ALA A 55 17.47 9.11 3.18
C ALA A 55 16.72 8.02 2.38
N ASP A 56 15.85 8.41 1.46
CA ASP A 56 15.14 7.53 0.54
C ASP A 56 14.37 6.38 1.24
N HIS A 57 13.87 6.64 2.44
CA HIS A 57 13.10 5.64 3.20
C HIS A 57 11.82 5.22 2.47
N GLN A 58 11.21 6.11 1.68
CA GLN A 58 9.97 5.80 0.97
C GLN A 58 10.17 4.72 -0.08
N THR A 59 11.25 4.77 -0.85
CA THR A 59 11.56 3.73 -1.84
C THR A 59 11.82 2.39 -1.15
N THR A 60 12.58 2.37 -0.07
CA THR A 60 12.87 1.16 0.70
C THR A 60 11.60 0.54 1.27
N ASN A 61 10.73 1.36 1.87
CA ASN A 61 9.45 0.92 2.43
C ASN A 61 8.54 0.35 1.34
N ALA A 62 8.43 1.04 0.21
CA ALA A 62 7.60 0.60 -0.92
C ALA A 62 8.12 -0.70 -1.52
N ARG A 63 9.44 -0.83 -1.66
CA ARG A 63 10.05 -2.03 -2.25
C ARG A 63 9.71 -3.29 -1.48
N ALA A 64 9.80 -3.26 -0.16
CA ALA A 64 9.44 -4.40 0.68
C ALA A 64 7.98 -4.82 0.47
N TRP A 65 7.08 -3.85 0.35
CA TRP A 65 5.66 -4.10 0.13
C TRP A 65 5.39 -4.66 -1.27
N VAL A 66 6.10 -4.16 -2.29
CA VAL A 66 6.01 -4.66 -3.67
C VAL A 66 6.56 -6.09 -3.79
N GLU A 67 7.68 -6.38 -3.15
CA GLU A 67 8.28 -7.71 -3.15
C GLU A 67 7.37 -8.77 -2.53
N SER A 68 6.54 -8.38 -1.58
CA SER A 68 5.53 -9.27 -1.01
C SER A 68 4.36 -9.57 -1.95
N GLY A 69 4.22 -8.83 -3.04
CA GLY A 69 3.09 -8.94 -3.98
C GLY A 69 1.89 -8.08 -3.61
N ALA A 70 1.99 -7.25 -2.58
CA ALA A 70 0.87 -6.46 -2.07
C ALA A 70 0.66 -5.13 -2.79
N ALA A 71 1.59 -4.70 -3.63
CA ALA A 71 1.49 -3.43 -4.34
C ALA A 71 2.31 -3.41 -5.61
N PHE A 72 2.00 -2.45 -6.48
CA PHE A 72 2.87 -1.98 -7.54
C PHE A 72 3.64 -0.75 -7.08
N MET A 73 4.73 -0.42 -7.78
CA MET A 73 5.52 0.79 -7.54
C MET A 73 5.93 1.43 -8.86
N MET A 74 5.92 2.76 -8.89
CA MET A 74 6.46 3.54 -10.00
C MET A 74 7.27 4.71 -9.47
N PRO A 75 8.41 5.04 -10.10
CA PRO A 75 9.12 6.27 -9.77
C PRO A 75 8.29 7.52 -10.09
N ASP A 76 8.48 8.57 -9.33
CA ASP A 76 7.75 9.83 -9.51
C ASP A 76 7.96 10.46 -10.89
N ASP A 77 9.16 10.34 -11.46
CA ASP A 77 9.49 10.88 -12.78
C ASP A 77 8.89 10.08 -13.94
N GLU A 78 8.29 8.94 -13.68
CA GLU A 78 7.61 8.10 -14.68
C GLU A 78 6.09 8.20 -14.62
N LEU A 79 5.55 9.13 -13.84
CA LEU A 79 4.12 9.41 -13.84
C LEU A 79 3.66 9.87 -15.22
N GLY A 80 2.58 9.26 -15.72
CA GLY A 80 2.09 9.53 -17.08
C GLY A 80 2.74 8.69 -18.17
N SER A 81 3.74 7.86 -17.85
CA SER A 81 4.30 6.91 -18.81
C SER A 81 3.30 5.81 -19.17
N ASP A 82 3.54 5.09 -20.26
CA ASP A 82 2.70 3.97 -20.65
C ASP A 82 2.72 2.85 -19.59
N GLU A 83 3.87 2.63 -18.96
CA GLU A 83 4.00 1.65 -17.89
C GLU A 83 3.16 2.04 -16.66
N PHE A 84 3.18 3.32 -16.28
CA PHE A 84 2.34 3.83 -15.20
C PHE A 84 0.87 3.60 -15.50
N LYS A 85 0.43 3.94 -16.70
CA LYS A 85 -0.96 3.74 -17.14
C LYS A 85 -1.35 2.26 -17.12
N ALA A 86 -0.46 1.39 -17.59
CA ALA A 86 -0.71 -0.06 -17.59
C ALA A 86 -0.91 -0.60 -16.16
N LYS A 87 -0.07 -0.19 -15.23
CA LYS A 87 -0.19 -0.58 -13.81
C LYS A 87 -1.44 0.00 -13.17
N LEU A 88 -1.75 1.25 -13.46
CA LEU A 88 -2.95 1.91 -12.94
C LEU A 88 -4.22 1.21 -13.43
N PHE A 89 -4.32 0.93 -14.73
CA PHE A 89 -5.48 0.25 -15.29
C PHE A 89 -5.59 -1.21 -14.84
N ALA A 90 -4.48 -1.91 -14.66
CA ALA A 90 -4.50 -3.24 -14.07
C ALA A 90 -5.09 -3.21 -12.65
N LEU A 91 -4.69 -2.22 -11.87
CA LEU A 91 -5.19 -2.04 -10.51
C LEU A 91 -6.69 -1.71 -10.47
N ILE A 92 -7.16 -0.87 -11.38
CA ILE A 92 -8.54 -0.40 -11.41
C ILE A 92 -9.47 -1.45 -12.03
N ASP A 93 -9.07 -2.04 -13.16
CA ASP A 93 -9.96 -2.83 -14.00
C ASP A 93 -9.89 -4.33 -13.71
N ASP A 94 -8.80 -4.82 -13.13
CA ASP A 94 -8.58 -6.26 -12.94
C ASP A 94 -8.80 -6.66 -11.48
N ALA A 95 -9.96 -7.25 -11.19
CA ALA A 95 -10.29 -7.72 -9.86
C ALA A 95 -9.32 -8.80 -9.36
N SER A 96 -8.79 -9.65 -10.26
CA SER A 96 -7.85 -10.70 -9.86
C SER A 96 -6.51 -10.13 -9.37
N VAL A 97 -6.06 -9.02 -9.96
CA VAL A 97 -4.88 -8.29 -9.48
C VAL A 97 -5.10 -7.77 -8.06
N ARG A 98 -6.25 -7.12 -7.84
CA ARG A 98 -6.59 -6.60 -6.50
C ARG A 98 -6.72 -7.72 -5.46
N GLU A 99 -7.38 -8.81 -5.81
CA GLU A 99 -7.53 -9.97 -4.91
C GLU A 99 -6.18 -10.59 -4.54
N GLY A 100 -5.27 -10.69 -5.51
CA GLY A 100 -3.91 -11.16 -5.27
C GLY A 100 -3.14 -10.25 -4.31
N MET A 101 -3.27 -8.94 -4.47
CA MET A 101 -2.64 -7.97 -3.57
C MET A 101 -3.20 -8.05 -2.15
N VAL A 102 -4.52 -8.18 -2.00
CA VAL A 102 -5.16 -8.34 -0.70
C VAL A 102 -4.67 -9.60 -0.01
N ALA A 103 -4.60 -10.72 -0.72
CA ALA A 103 -4.11 -11.97 -0.18
C ALA A 103 -2.65 -11.87 0.28
N ALA A 104 -1.79 -11.24 -0.53
CA ALA A 104 -0.39 -11.01 -0.20
C ALA A 104 -0.24 -10.11 1.04
N ALA A 105 -1.02 -9.04 1.11
CA ALA A 105 -1.00 -8.12 2.26
C ALA A 105 -1.41 -8.83 3.55
N ARG A 106 -2.45 -9.64 3.51
CA ARG A 106 -2.93 -10.41 4.66
C ARG A 106 -1.94 -11.49 5.09
N ALA A 107 -1.30 -12.16 4.14
CA ALA A 107 -0.29 -13.18 4.42
C ALA A 107 0.93 -12.57 5.11
N GLN A 108 1.39 -11.41 4.68
CA GLN A 108 2.50 -10.70 5.31
C GLN A 108 2.15 -10.29 6.74
N LYS A 109 0.96 -9.73 6.95
CA LYS A 109 0.49 -9.33 8.27
C LYS A 109 0.42 -10.52 9.24
N THR A 110 -0.07 -11.67 8.78
CA THR A 110 -0.12 -12.91 9.57
C THR A 110 1.30 -13.40 9.89
N GLY A 111 2.22 -13.35 8.93
CA GLY A 111 3.61 -13.72 9.13
C GLY A 111 4.30 -12.83 10.17
N GLU A 112 4.09 -11.52 10.12
CA GLU A 112 4.62 -10.59 11.11
C GLU A 112 4.07 -10.85 12.50
N ALA A 113 2.78 -11.10 12.62
CA ALA A 113 2.14 -11.42 13.89
C ALA A 113 2.69 -12.73 14.50
N ALA A 114 2.87 -13.76 13.66
CA ALA A 114 3.44 -15.03 14.08
C ALA A 114 4.91 -14.87 14.55
N ALA A 115 5.71 -14.11 13.83
CA ALA A 115 7.10 -13.83 14.20
C ALA A 115 7.19 -13.05 15.51
N ALA A 116 6.34 -12.06 15.72
CA ALA A 116 6.29 -11.29 16.95
C ALA A 116 5.91 -12.17 18.14
N LEU A 117 4.95 -13.08 17.98
CA LEU A 117 4.56 -14.02 19.02
C LEU A 117 5.69 -15.00 19.35
N ALA A 118 6.38 -15.53 18.35
CA ALA A 118 7.54 -16.39 18.54
C ALA A 118 8.65 -15.70 19.33
N ASP A 119 8.95 -14.44 19.04
CA ASP A 119 9.94 -13.66 19.77
C ASP A 119 9.57 -13.47 21.23
N VAL A 120 8.29 -13.22 21.52
CA VAL A 120 7.78 -13.11 22.91
C VAL A 120 7.96 -14.44 23.66
N VAL A 121 7.61 -15.54 23.03
CA VAL A 121 7.75 -16.89 23.65
C VAL A 121 9.21 -17.20 23.95
N VAL A 122 10.13 -16.96 23.00
CA VAL A 122 11.56 -17.14 23.20
C VAL A 122 12.09 -16.24 24.32
N GLY A 123 11.67 -14.98 24.36
CA GLY A 123 12.05 -14.04 25.42
C GLY A 123 11.62 -14.51 26.80
N VAL A 124 10.41 -15.04 26.95
CA VAL A 124 9.93 -15.61 28.22
C VAL A 124 10.72 -16.86 28.60
N ALA A 125 11.02 -17.75 27.64
CA ALA A 125 11.77 -18.97 27.89
C ALA A 125 13.22 -18.68 28.35
N THR A 126 13.88 -17.65 27.78
CA THR A 126 15.25 -17.28 28.14
C THR A 126 15.35 -16.47 29.42
N ALA A 127 14.27 -15.87 29.90
CA ALA A 127 14.23 -15.11 31.15
C ALA A 127 14.16 -15.98 32.40
N ARG A 128 13.99 -17.28 32.25
CA ARG A 128 14.00 -18.26 33.33
C ARG A 128 15.41 -18.86 33.44
#